data_361a2c79d597797322f6d87995705694
#
_entry.id   361a2c79d597797322f6d87995705694
#
_cell.length_a   1.000
_cell.length_b   1.000
_cell.length_c   1.000
_cell.angle_alpha   90.00
_cell.angle_beta   90.00
_cell.angle_gamma   90.00
#
_symmetry.space_group_name_H-M   'P 1'
#
loop_
_entity.id
_entity.type
_entity.pdbx_description
1 polymer ?
#
loop_
_entity_poly.entity_id
_entity_poly.type
_entity_poly.pdbx_seq_one_letter_code
_entity_poly.pdbx_strand_id
1 'polypeptide(L)'
;MMAIATGRPEVEAYYALNFFDLKKYFPIIYTLDDCIREEQKIYKEERVTLSLSKPNPFMLDAIAENVKEDCTGFFYVGDMPDDMIAASRSVSGFKGVGLLLSAPDRDGLKEDLIRVGADYVIENFEELRRIIEGR
;
A
#
# COMPACT_ATOMS: atom_id res chain seq x y z
N MET A 1 -0.19 12.65 -6.81
CA MET A 1 -0.58 11.46 -7.57
C MET A 1 -1.03 10.37 -6.62
N MET A 2 -2.01 9.54 -7.01
CA MET A 2 -2.46 8.38 -6.25
C MET A 2 -2.08 7.09 -6.98
N ALA A 3 -1.74 6.04 -6.23
CA ALA A 3 -1.44 4.70 -6.73
C ALA A 3 -2.12 3.65 -5.85
N ILE A 4 -2.23 2.42 -6.34
CA ILE A 4 -2.78 1.29 -5.59
C ILE A 4 -1.71 0.21 -5.44
N ALA A 5 -1.57 -0.30 -4.21
CA ALA A 5 -0.87 -1.52 -3.88
C ALA A 5 -1.82 -2.44 -3.11
N THR A 6 -2.29 -3.51 -3.73
CA THR A 6 -3.29 -4.40 -3.15
C THR A 6 -2.90 -5.86 -3.23
N GLY A 7 -3.17 -6.61 -2.17
CA GLY A 7 -3.07 -8.07 -2.16
C GLY A 7 -4.21 -8.80 -2.87
N ARG A 8 -5.17 -8.08 -3.46
CA ARG A 8 -6.23 -8.68 -4.27
C ARG A 8 -5.71 -9.09 -5.65
N PRO A 9 -6.25 -10.16 -6.24
CA PRO A 9 -6.02 -10.49 -7.65
C PRO A 9 -6.40 -9.33 -8.58
N GLU A 10 -5.68 -9.21 -9.70
CA GLU A 10 -5.90 -8.15 -10.69
C GLU A 10 -7.35 -8.08 -11.17
N VAL A 11 -7.96 -9.23 -11.44
CA VAL A 11 -9.34 -9.30 -11.92
C VAL A 11 -10.35 -8.70 -10.92
N GLU A 12 -10.16 -8.92 -9.64
CA GLU A 12 -11.02 -8.35 -8.59
C GLU A 12 -10.80 -6.85 -8.43
N ALA A 13 -9.53 -6.42 -8.38
CA ALA A 13 -9.17 -5.02 -8.22
C ALA A 13 -9.68 -4.19 -9.40
N TYR A 14 -9.45 -4.63 -10.62
CA TYR A 14 -9.88 -3.91 -11.82
C TYR A 14 -11.40 -3.92 -12.01
N TYR A 15 -12.07 -5.01 -11.66
CA TYR A 15 -13.54 -5.06 -11.68
C TYR A 15 -14.13 -3.96 -10.78
N ALA A 16 -13.69 -3.87 -9.54
CA ALA A 16 -14.17 -2.87 -8.59
C ALA A 16 -13.86 -1.43 -9.05
N LEU A 17 -12.62 -1.19 -9.50
CA LEU A 17 -12.21 0.13 -9.96
C LEU A 17 -12.97 0.60 -11.20
N ASN A 18 -13.25 -0.30 -12.13
CA ASN A 18 -14.04 0.00 -13.32
C ASN A 18 -15.53 0.17 -12.99
N PHE A 19 -16.08 -0.67 -12.12
CA PHE A 19 -17.48 -0.58 -11.71
C PHE A 19 -17.81 0.77 -11.07
N PHE A 20 -16.92 1.29 -10.23
CA PHE A 20 -17.10 2.57 -9.56
C PHE A 20 -16.49 3.77 -10.34
N ASP A 21 -15.99 3.54 -11.55
CA ASP A 21 -15.31 4.57 -12.36
C ASP A 21 -14.15 5.26 -11.64
N LEU A 22 -13.36 4.49 -10.90
CA LEU A 22 -12.26 4.99 -10.07
C LEU A 22 -10.88 4.79 -10.70
N LYS A 23 -10.73 3.87 -11.67
CA LYS A 23 -9.43 3.51 -12.24
C LYS A 23 -8.66 4.71 -12.80
N LYS A 24 -9.36 5.68 -13.36
CA LYS A 24 -8.79 6.91 -13.93
C LYS A 24 -7.97 7.77 -12.93
N TYR A 25 -8.20 7.58 -11.64
CA TYR A 25 -7.48 8.32 -10.60
C TYR A 25 -6.17 7.67 -10.18
N PHE A 26 -5.91 6.43 -10.64
CA PHE A 26 -4.78 5.61 -10.22
C PHE A 26 -3.93 5.20 -11.43
N PRO A 27 -2.98 6.04 -11.86
CA PRO A 27 -2.12 5.74 -13.02
C PRO A 27 -1.19 4.56 -12.79
N ILE A 28 -0.90 4.19 -11.53
CA ILE A 28 -0.07 3.06 -11.17
C ILE A 28 -0.88 2.14 -10.25
N ILE A 29 -1.02 0.88 -10.65
CA ILE A 29 -1.75 -0.15 -9.88
C ILE A 29 -0.90 -1.41 -9.83
N TYR A 30 -0.54 -1.85 -8.62
CA TYR A 30 0.10 -3.13 -8.35
C TYR A 30 -0.85 -4.04 -7.59
N THR A 31 -0.94 -5.29 -8.04
CA THR A 31 -1.85 -6.31 -7.51
C THR A 31 -1.09 -7.55 -7.09
N LEU A 32 -1.78 -8.54 -6.54
CA LEU A 32 -1.21 -9.85 -6.25
C LEU A 32 -0.55 -10.49 -7.49
N ASP A 33 -1.14 -10.30 -8.66
CA ASP A 33 -0.61 -10.85 -9.92
C ASP A 33 0.78 -10.30 -10.26
N ASP A 34 1.06 -9.04 -9.93
CA ASP A 34 2.38 -8.44 -10.11
C ASP A 34 3.41 -9.10 -9.18
N CYS A 35 3.04 -9.39 -7.94
CA CYS A 35 3.88 -10.12 -7.00
C CYS A 35 4.20 -11.53 -7.54
N ILE A 36 3.17 -12.26 -7.99
CA ILE A 36 3.33 -13.62 -8.51
C ILE A 36 4.22 -13.65 -9.75
N ARG A 37 4.04 -12.70 -10.66
CA ARG A 37 4.89 -12.59 -11.87
C ARG A 37 6.36 -12.41 -11.51
N GLU A 38 6.67 -11.54 -10.58
CA GLU A 38 8.05 -11.30 -10.14
C GLU A 38 8.62 -12.48 -9.34
N GLU A 39 7.82 -13.10 -8.47
CA GLU A 39 8.21 -14.33 -7.76
C GLU A 39 8.58 -15.46 -8.72
N GLN A 40 7.80 -15.65 -9.78
CA GLN A 40 8.09 -16.66 -10.82
C GLN A 40 9.36 -16.33 -11.61
N LYS A 41 9.60 -15.07 -11.92
CA LYS A 41 10.80 -14.59 -12.59
C LYS A 41 12.05 -14.87 -11.73
N ILE A 42 12.02 -14.51 -10.46
CA ILE A 42 13.11 -14.76 -9.51
C ILE A 42 13.37 -16.26 -9.38
N TYR A 43 12.32 -17.08 -9.29
CA TYR A 43 12.47 -18.53 -9.22
C TYR A 43 13.15 -19.11 -10.47
N LYS A 44 12.80 -18.63 -11.66
CA LYS A 44 13.43 -19.09 -12.91
C LYS A 44 14.90 -18.70 -13.01
N GLU A 45 15.23 -17.48 -12.58
CA GLU A 45 16.60 -16.92 -12.70
C GLU A 45 17.52 -17.41 -11.58
N GLU A 46 17.05 -17.44 -10.35
CA GLU A 46 17.87 -17.64 -9.14
C GLU A 46 17.56 -18.92 -8.37
N ARG A 47 16.47 -19.64 -8.74
CA ARG A 47 15.98 -20.83 -8.02
C ARG A 47 15.62 -20.56 -6.56
N VAL A 48 15.24 -19.31 -6.26
CA VAL A 48 14.81 -18.87 -4.94
C VAL A 48 13.29 -18.77 -4.90
N THR A 49 12.68 -19.37 -3.86
CA THR A 49 11.26 -19.23 -3.56
C THR A 49 11.08 -18.19 -2.46
N LEU A 50 10.30 -17.15 -2.72
CA LEU A 50 10.00 -16.10 -1.76
C LEU A 50 8.59 -15.55 -1.97
N SER A 51 8.07 -14.81 -0.98
CA SER A 51 6.80 -14.09 -1.09
C SER A 51 7.04 -12.60 -1.17
N LEU A 52 6.48 -11.96 -2.20
CA LEU A 52 6.53 -10.52 -2.42
C LEU A 52 5.24 -9.81 -2.00
N SER A 53 4.24 -10.56 -1.56
CA SER A 53 3.02 -10.00 -0.99
C SER A 53 3.30 -9.31 0.35
N LYS A 54 2.46 -8.37 0.73
CA LYS A 54 2.55 -7.71 2.04
C LYS A 54 2.60 -8.76 3.17
N PRO A 55 3.42 -8.57 4.18
CA PRO A 55 4.15 -7.36 4.59
C PRO A 55 5.46 -7.08 3.84
N ASN A 56 5.79 -7.78 2.75
CA ASN A 56 6.93 -7.44 1.91
C ASN A 56 6.70 -6.06 1.24
N PRO A 57 7.69 -5.16 1.21
CA PRO A 57 7.55 -3.82 0.63
C PRO A 57 7.62 -3.76 -0.89
N PHE A 58 7.72 -4.89 -1.60
CA PHE A 58 7.93 -4.96 -3.05
C PHE A 58 7.01 -4.04 -3.84
N MET A 59 5.69 -4.12 -3.62
CA MET A 59 4.73 -3.31 -4.37
C MET A 59 4.93 -1.81 -4.15
N LEU A 60 5.25 -1.40 -2.92
CA LEU A 60 5.47 0.01 -2.59
C LEU A 60 6.75 0.54 -3.25
N ASP A 61 7.83 -0.21 -3.16
CA ASP A 61 9.10 0.17 -3.76
C ASP A 61 9.01 0.19 -5.30
N ALA A 62 8.31 -0.78 -5.90
CA ALA A 62 8.05 -0.80 -7.34
C ALA A 62 7.20 0.39 -7.80
N ILE A 63 6.20 0.80 -7.02
CA ILE A 63 5.42 2.01 -7.30
C ILE A 63 6.32 3.24 -7.25
N ALA A 64 7.13 3.39 -6.20
CA ALA A 64 8.03 4.53 -6.04
C ALA A 64 9.02 4.66 -7.22
N GLU A 65 9.57 3.54 -7.70
CA GLU A 65 10.47 3.50 -8.87
C GLU A 65 9.78 3.94 -10.17
N ASN A 66 8.46 3.76 -10.28
CA ASN A 66 7.69 4.13 -11.46
C ASN A 66 7.10 5.55 -11.40
N VAL A 67 7.27 6.26 -10.29
CA VAL A 67 6.84 7.66 -10.17
C VAL A 67 7.81 8.55 -10.93
N LYS A 68 7.31 9.29 -11.92
CA LYS A 68 8.10 10.18 -12.78
C LYS A 68 8.04 11.65 -12.35
N GLU A 69 7.21 11.95 -11.37
CA GLU A 69 7.02 13.31 -10.85
C GLU A 69 7.97 13.55 -9.67
N ASP A 70 8.37 14.79 -9.47
CA ASP A 70 9.09 15.19 -8.26
C ASP A 70 8.17 15.06 -7.06
N CYS A 71 8.48 14.11 -6.18
CA CYS A 71 7.71 13.84 -4.97
C CYS A 71 8.50 14.26 -3.74
N THR A 72 7.83 14.94 -2.81
CA THR A 72 8.41 15.33 -1.52
C THR A 72 8.35 14.21 -0.48
N GLY A 73 7.56 13.16 -0.74
CA GLY A 73 7.41 12.00 0.14
C GLY A 73 6.32 11.06 -0.34
N PHE A 74 6.30 9.89 0.29
CA PHE A 74 5.34 8.82 0.00
C PHE A 74 4.55 8.49 1.26
N PHE A 75 3.24 8.32 1.11
CA PHE A 75 2.34 7.85 2.15
C PHE A 75 1.64 6.57 1.69
N TYR A 76 1.60 5.57 2.54
CA TYR A 76 0.82 4.36 2.30
C TYR A 76 -0.33 4.26 3.27
N VAL A 77 -1.56 4.32 2.76
CA VAL A 77 -2.78 4.27 3.55
C VAL A 77 -3.34 2.85 3.52
N GLY A 78 -3.56 2.27 4.68
CA GLY A 78 -4.10 0.92 4.80
C GLY A 78 -4.78 0.69 6.15
N ASP A 79 -5.53 -0.38 6.25
CA ASP A 79 -6.31 -0.76 7.43
C ASP A 79 -5.80 -2.05 8.12
N MET A 80 -4.72 -2.63 7.58
CA MET A 80 -4.15 -3.87 8.10
C MET A 80 -2.75 -3.66 8.67
N PRO A 81 -2.36 -4.42 9.72
CA PRO A 81 -0.99 -4.40 10.24
C PRO A 81 0.07 -4.64 9.17
N ASP A 82 -0.17 -5.55 8.23
CA ASP A 82 0.76 -5.84 7.13
C ASP A 82 1.01 -4.64 6.22
N ASP A 83 0.06 -3.73 6.09
CA ASP A 83 0.22 -2.48 5.34
C ASP A 83 1.27 -1.57 6.01
N MET A 84 1.19 -1.44 7.31
CA MET A 84 2.12 -0.62 8.08
C MET A 84 3.52 -1.23 8.12
N ILE A 85 3.61 -2.55 8.24
CA ILE A 85 4.88 -3.26 8.18
C ILE A 85 5.53 -3.07 6.81
N ALA A 86 4.78 -3.20 5.72
CA ALA A 86 5.28 -2.97 4.37
C ALA A 86 5.82 -1.54 4.22
N ALA A 87 5.08 -0.54 4.68
CA ALA A 87 5.53 0.85 4.66
C ALA A 87 6.83 1.06 5.45
N SER A 88 6.94 0.50 6.65
CA SER A 88 8.13 0.62 7.49
C SER A 88 9.37 -0.09 6.92
N ARG A 89 9.17 -1.14 6.14
CA ARG A 89 10.25 -1.92 5.48
C ARG A 89 10.65 -1.37 4.12
N SER A 90 9.85 -0.47 3.55
CA SER A 90 10.16 0.15 2.25
C SER A 90 11.47 0.92 2.30
N VAL A 91 12.31 0.71 1.29
CA VAL A 91 13.55 1.48 1.10
C VAL A 91 13.31 2.85 0.47
N SER A 92 12.10 3.07 -0.04
CA SER A 92 11.69 4.34 -0.68
C SER A 92 11.18 5.38 0.32
N GLY A 93 11.14 5.05 1.62
CA GLY A 93 10.78 5.99 2.66
C GLY A 93 9.28 6.28 2.80
N PHE A 94 8.44 5.27 2.56
CA PHE A 94 7.00 5.39 2.80
C PHE A 94 6.69 5.63 4.27
N LYS A 95 5.73 6.52 4.52
CA LYS A 95 5.10 6.68 5.82
C LYS A 95 3.78 5.92 5.86
N GLY A 96 3.63 5.07 6.86
CA GLY A 96 2.42 4.28 7.05
C GLY A 96 1.32 5.09 7.73
N VAL A 97 0.15 5.12 7.10
CA VAL A 97 -1.05 5.79 7.62
C VAL A 97 -2.13 4.74 7.83
N GLY A 98 -2.39 4.39 9.07
CA GLY A 98 -3.44 3.46 9.44
C GLY A 98 -4.81 4.11 9.40
N LEU A 99 -5.78 3.49 8.71
CA LEU A 99 -7.14 4.00 8.55
C LEU A 99 -8.14 3.17 9.36
N LEU A 100 -8.86 3.82 10.27
CA LEU A 100 -9.84 3.17 11.15
C LEU A 100 -11.29 3.23 10.64
N LEU A 101 -11.52 3.82 9.47
CA LEU A 101 -12.86 4.18 8.96
C LEU A 101 -13.88 3.03 9.01
N SER A 102 -13.47 1.82 8.61
CA SER A 102 -14.33 0.64 8.56
C SER A 102 -14.09 -0.37 9.70
N ALA A 103 -13.28 -0.02 10.69
CA ALA A 103 -12.94 -0.93 11.76
C ALA A 103 -14.12 -1.15 12.72
N PRO A 104 -14.53 -2.39 13.02
CA PRO A 104 -15.54 -2.69 14.03
C PRO A 104 -15.06 -2.39 15.47
N ASP A 105 -13.76 -2.59 15.73
CA ASP A 105 -13.07 -2.21 16.97
C ASP A 105 -11.94 -1.24 16.63
N ARG A 106 -12.24 0.07 16.70
CA ARG A 106 -11.26 1.11 16.34
C ARG A 106 -10.12 1.21 17.33
N ASP A 107 -10.37 1.07 18.62
CA ASP A 107 -9.34 1.18 19.65
C ASP A 107 -8.34 0.03 19.56
N GLY A 108 -8.84 -1.20 19.42
CA GLY A 108 -8.00 -2.38 19.24
C GLY A 108 -7.16 -2.31 17.96
N LEU A 109 -7.77 -1.93 16.83
CA LEU A 109 -7.03 -1.76 15.58
C LEU A 109 -5.98 -0.64 15.68
N LYS A 110 -6.31 0.48 16.31
CA LYS A 110 -5.37 1.58 16.53
C LYS A 110 -4.13 1.14 17.28
N GLU A 111 -4.31 0.39 18.36
CA GLU A 111 -3.20 -0.17 19.14
C GLU A 111 -2.33 -1.10 18.29
N ASP A 112 -2.95 -1.98 17.50
CA ASP A 112 -2.25 -2.91 16.61
C ASP A 112 -1.43 -2.18 15.54
N LEU A 113 -2.02 -1.18 14.88
CA LEU A 113 -1.33 -0.41 13.83
C LEU A 113 -0.16 0.39 14.38
N ILE A 114 -0.31 1.01 15.56
CA ILE A 114 0.79 1.73 16.24
C ILE A 114 1.90 0.76 16.61
N ARG A 115 1.57 -0.39 17.16
CA ARG A 115 2.54 -1.42 17.59
C ARG A 115 3.42 -1.91 16.44
N VAL A 116 2.87 -2.02 15.24
CA VAL A 116 3.62 -2.48 14.07
C VAL A 116 4.29 -1.36 13.27
N GLY A 117 4.21 -0.10 13.74
CA GLY A 117 4.99 1.01 13.22
C GLY A 117 4.26 1.99 12.32
N ALA A 118 2.93 2.14 12.46
CA ALA A 118 2.22 3.22 11.79
C ALA A 118 2.79 4.59 12.20
N ASP A 119 3.10 5.43 11.22
CA ASP A 119 3.53 6.82 11.48
C ASP A 119 2.35 7.70 11.88
N TYR A 120 1.18 7.40 11.34
CA TYR A 120 -0.07 8.09 11.62
C TYR A 120 -1.22 7.08 11.71
N VAL A 121 -2.22 7.39 12.51
CA VAL A 121 -3.49 6.67 12.53
C VAL A 121 -4.62 7.69 12.41
N ILE A 122 -5.51 7.49 11.45
CA ILE A 122 -6.59 8.40 11.08
C ILE A 122 -7.95 7.72 11.12
N GLU A 123 -8.99 8.48 11.38
CA GLU A 123 -10.37 8.01 11.38
C GLU A 123 -11.12 8.33 10.09
N ASN A 124 -10.61 9.29 9.31
CA ASN A 124 -11.26 9.77 8.09
C ASN A 124 -10.26 10.40 7.12
N PHE A 125 -10.70 10.64 5.89
CA PHE A 125 -9.84 11.20 4.83
C PHE A 125 -9.55 12.70 4.99
N GLU A 126 -10.29 13.44 5.81
CA GLU A 126 -9.97 14.84 6.09
C GLU A 126 -8.68 14.95 6.93
N GLU A 127 -8.48 14.01 7.85
CA GLU A 127 -7.21 13.92 8.59
C GLU A 127 -6.04 13.56 7.66
N LEU A 128 -6.24 12.65 6.70
CA LEU A 128 -5.24 12.33 5.68
C LEU A 128 -4.82 13.58 4.91
N ARG A 129 -5.80 14.37 4.49
CA ARG A 129 -5.55 15.60 3.77
C ARG A 129 -4.67 16.57 4.56
N ARG A 130 -4.95 16.74 5.85
CA ARG A 130 -4.14 17.59 6.74
C ARG A 130 -2.69 17.10 6.85
N ILE A 131 -2.50 15.78 6.98
CA ILE A 131 -1.16 15.19 7.03
C ILE A 131 -0.39 15.47 5.74
N ILE A 132 -1.01 15.24 4.58
CA ILE A 132 -0.36 15.46 3.27
C ILE A 132 -0.05 16.94 3.05
N GLU A 133 -0.92 17.84 3.47
CA GLU A 133 -0.74 19.30 3.36
C GLU A 133 0.19 19.88 4.44
N GLY A 134 0.66 19.06 5.39
CA GLY A 134 1.52 19.49 6.50
C GLY A 134 0.82 20.38 7.53
N ARG A 135 -0.46 20.13 7.73
CA ARG A 135 -1.28 20.93 8.65
C ARG A 135 -1.53 20.25 9.99
#